data_65074f03fde4a3fa83d6b916a0bfe0f3
#
_entry.id   65074f03fde4a3fa83d6b916a0bfe0f3
#
_cell.length_a   1.000
_cell.length_b   1.000
_cell.length_c   1.000
_cell.angle_alpha   90.00
_cell.angle_beta   90.00
_cell.angle_gamma   90.00
#
_symmetry.space_group_name_H-M   'P 1'
#
loop_
_entity.id
_entity.type
_entity.pdbx_description
1 polymer ?
#
loop_
_entity_poly.entity_id
_entity_poly.type
_entity_poly.pdbx_seq_one_letter_code
_entity_poly.pdbx_strand_id
1 'polypeptide(L)'
;MNEIAQHTVLISGGAGSMGQLVTDYINSRDDFTMTAIHDPNYEGQEYKTYKTLTNIDEDIVIEFSPSSVINENIELLLNSNANLIIGSSGVNSEMISKLKTKTDRKIIVIPNFSIGSAYQKLFSTTLSENFYSVNITEKHHSNKQDAPSGTAIDLANTLPSNINSHEKDGDFYQINNVNKKNIYSLRDDKFLAEQQVDFVNEYESFNLDHKVYDRKAYLYGIKVVLDLYSDLEGFNLGLENIIAKKINI
;
A
#
# COMPACT_ATOMS: atom_id res chain seq x y z
N MET A 1 25.21 -25.51 6.65
CA MET A 1 23.99 -24.71 6.86
C MET A 1 24.42 -23.29 6.64
N ASN A 2 23.93 -22.62 5.60
CA ASN A 2 24.18 -21.20 5.44
C ASN A 2 23.44 -20.50 6.58
N GLU A 3 24.13 -19.71 7.38
CA GLU A 3 23.48 -18.81 8.33
C GLU A 3 22.55 -17.89 7.52
N ILE A 4 21.26 -17.98 7.77
CA ILE A 4 20.30 -17.02 7.23
C ILE A 4 20.62 -15.69 7.91
N ALA A 5 20.99 -14.69 7.14
CA ALA A 5 21.24 -13.36 7.66
C ALA A 5 19.94 -12.83 8.30
N GLN A 6 19.96 -12.66 9.61
CA GLN A 6 18.82 -12.21 10.39
C GLN A 6 18.80 -10.69 10.40
N HIS A 7 17.77 -10.11 9.79
CA HIS A 7 17.60 -8.65 9.74
C HIS A 7 16.89 -8.12 10.99
N THR A 8 17.47 -7.14 11.64
CA THR A 8 16.84 -6.42 12.76
C THR A 8 15.82 -5.41 12.26
N VAL A 9 14.64 -5.37 12.91
CA VAL A 9 13.49 -4.58 12.45
C VAL A 9 13.01 -3.63 13.54
N LEU A 10 12.83 -2.36 13.16
CA LEU A 10 12.08 -1.35 13.88
C LEU A 10 10.72 -1.14 13.20
N ILE A 11 9.63 -1.14 13.97
CA ILE A 11 8.31 -0.71 13.49
C ILE A 11 7.98 0.67 14.03
N SER A 12 7.78 1.63 13.15
CA SER A 12 7.22 2.94 13.45
C SER A 12 5.71 2.91 13.27
N GLY A 13 4.95 3.40 14.27
CA GLY A 13 3.51 3.18 14.38
C GLY A 13 3.16 1.80 14.97
N GLY A 14 4.03 1.26 15.84
CA GLY A 14 3.94 -0.10 16.36
C GLY A 14 2.74 -0.39 17.26
N ALA A 15 2.18 0.62 17.94
CA ALA A 15 0.95 0.47 18.75
C ALA A 15 -0.34 0.46 17.90
N GLY A 16 -0.27 0.88 16.63
CA GLY A 16 -1.39 0.85 15.69
C GLY A 16 -1.76 -0.56 15.23
N SER A 17 -2.97 -0.72 14.69
CA SER A 17 -3.48 -2.04 14.26
C SER A 17 -2.59 -2.75 13.22
N MET A 18 -1.99 -2.00 12.27
CA MET A 18 -1.06 -2.59 11.30
C MET A 18 0.28 -2.90 11.94
N GLY A 19 0.80 -2.00 12.80
CA GLY A 19 2.05 -2.20 13.52
C GLY A 19 2.03 -3.48 14.36
N GLN A 20 1.00 -3.68 15.16
CA GLN A 20 0.81 -4.90 15.97
C GLN A 20 0.73 -6.15 15.10
N LEU A 21 -0.09 -6.11 14.04
CA LEU A 21 -0.27 -7.24 13.13
C LEU A 21 1.04 -7.66 12.44
N VAL A 22 1.87 -6.68 12.07
CA VAL A 22 3.17 -6.94 11.42
C VAL A 22 4.23 -7.36 12.44
N THR A 23 4.20 -6.83 13.68
CA THR A 23 5.05 -7.29 14.78
C THR A 23 4.83 -8.79 15.03
N ASP A 24 3.58 -9.23 15.18
CA ASP A 24 3.25 -10.64 15.39
C ASP A 24 3.74 -11.51 14.23
N TYR A 25 3.59 -11.01 13.00
CA TYR A 25 4.05 -11.74 11.81
C TYR A 25 5.58 -11.84 11.74
N ILE A 26 6.32 -10.77 12.01
CA ILE A 26 7.80 -10.78 12.04
C ILE A 26 8.30 -11.75 13.10
N ASN A 27 7.70 -11.77 14.29
CA ASN A 27 8.04 -12.70 15.38
C ASN A 27 7.80 -14.19 15.02
N SER A 28 7.02 -14.47 13.98
CA SER A 28 6.81 -15.83 13.46
C SER A 28 7.82 -16.27 12.39
N ARG A 29 8.78 -15.39 12.04
CA ARG A 29 9.79 -15.64 10.99
C ARG A 29 11.17 -15.87 11.62
N ASP A 30 12.02 -16.62 10.91
CA ASP A 30 13.39 -16.90 11.34
C ASP A 30 14.43 -15.95 10.69
N ASP A 31 14.05 -15.24 9.60
CA ASP A 31 14.94 -14.39 8.81
C ASP A 31 14.87 -12.89 9.21
N PHE A 32 13.91 -12.52 10.07
CA PHE A 32 13.77 -11.18 10.62
C PHE A 32 13.62 -11.24 12.15
N THR A 33 14.15 -10.24 12.84
CA THR A 33 14.03 -10.12 14.30
C THR A 33 13.46 -8.78 14.68
N MET A 34 12.32 -8.78 15.35
CA MET A 34 11.74 -7.57 15.92
C MET A 34 12.59 -7.08 17.10
N THR A 35 13.16 -5.88 17.02
CA THR A 35 14.06 -5.32 18.04
C THR A 35 13.56 -4.02 18.63
N ALA A 36 12.84 -3.19 17.88
CA ALA A 36 12.47 -1.87 18.32
C ALA A 36 11.09 -1.41 17.83
N ILE A 37 10.48 -0.51 18.59
CA ILE A 37 9.24 0.19 18.27
C ILE A 37 9.44 1.71 18.41
N HIS A 38 8.88 2.46 17.47
CA HIS A 38 8.65 3.89 17.56
C HIS A 38 7.15 4.16 17.51
N ASP A 39 6.57 4.53 18.63
CA ASP A 39 5.16 4.94 18.73
C ASP A 39 4.94 5.65 20.08
N PRO A 40 4.36 6.86 20.12
CA PRO A 40 4.12 7.58 21.36
C PRO A 40 3.14 6.87 22.31
N ASN A 41 2.32 5.95 21.79
CA ASN A 41 1.31 5.20 22.55
C ASN A 41 1.77 3.78 22.92
N TYR A 42 3.02 3.41 22.61
CA TYR A 42 3.55 2.10 22.99
C TYR A 42 3.98 2.08 24.47
N GLU A 43 3.35 1.23 25.26
CA GLU A 43 3.60 1.06 26.71
C GLU A 43 4.31 -0.27 27.03
N GLY A 44 4.60 -1.10 26.04
CA GLY A 44 5.28 -2.38 26.21
C GLY A 44 6.76 -2.23 26.61
N GLN A 45 7.32 -3.29 27.21
CA GLN A 45 8.74 -3.35 27.61
C GLN A 45 9.53 -4.42 26.85
N GLU A 46 8.89 -5.08 25.90
CA GLU A 46 9.48 -6.19 25.14
C GLU A 46 10.53 -5.72 24.13
N TYR A 47 10.34 -4.53 23.57
CA TYR A 47 11.19 -3.97 22.53
C TYR A 47 11.83 -2.66 22.95
N LYS A 48 13.02 -2.38 22.39
CA LYS A 48 13.65 -1.04 22.51
C LYS A 48 12.67 0.01 22.00
N THR A 49 12.50 1.11 22.72
CA THR A 49 11.58 2.18 22.31
C THR A 49 12.36 3.41 21.86
N TYR A 50 12.11 3.83 20.63
CA TYR A 50 12.60 5.10 20.11
C TYR A 50 11.56 6.21 20.34
N LYS A 51 12.00 7.33 20.92
CA LYS A 51 11.17 8.54 21.06
C LYS A 51 11.17 9.39 19.79
N THR A 52 12.23 9.30 19.00
CA THR A 52 12.43 9.98 17.73
C THR A 52 13.12 9.03 16.78
N LEU A 53 12.89 9.17 15.48
CA LEU A 53 13.48 8.33 14.43
C LEU A 53 14.89 8.82 14.05
N THR A 54 15.74 9.00 15.06
CA THR A 54 17.15 9.43 14.91
C THR A 54 18.07 8.38 15.52
N ASN A 55 19.27 8.22 14.96
CA ASN A 55 20.27 7.24 15.41
C ASN A 55 19.71 5.82 15.46
N ILE A 56 19.10 5.40 14.34
CA ILE A 56 18.53 4.07 14.16
C ILE A 56 19.68 3.08 13.91
N ASP A 57 19.70 2.00 14.70
CA ASP A 57 20.70 0.93 14.61
C ASP A 57 20.18 -0.30 13.85
N GLU A 58 18.86 -0.40 13.65
CA GLU A 58 18.20 -1.51 13.00
C GLU A 58 18.43 -1.50 11.48
N ASP A 59 18.48 -2.71 10.88
CA ASP A 59 18.71 -2.89 9.44
C ASP A 59 17.54 -2.39 8.60
N ILE A 60 16.31 -2.52 9.15
CA ILE A 60 15.06 -2.20 8.45
C ILE A 60 14.14 -1.40 9.35
N VAL A 61 13.55 -0.33 8.79
CA VAL A 61 12.42 0.35 9.41
C VAL A 61 11.16 0.10 8.58
N ILE A 62 10.12 -0.44 9.22
CA ILE A 62 8.79 -0.56 8.64
C ILE A 62 7.91 0.57 9.21
N GLU A 63 7.45 1.46 8.34
CA GLU A 63 6.80 2.71 8.71
C GLU A 63 5.28 2.64 8.49
N PHE A 64 4.51 2.69 9.58
CA PHE A 64 3.04 2.67 9.60
C PHE A 64 2.41 3.85 10.35
N SER A 65 3.16 4.91 10.59
CA SER A 65 2.63 6.09 11.29
C SER A 65 1.50 6.77 10.50
N PRO A 66 0.65 7.56 11.18
CA PRO A 66 -0.42 8.31 10.53
C PRO A 66 0.07 9.27 9.44
N SER A 67 -0.79 9.54 8.45
CA SER A 67 -0.51 10.44 7.33
C SER A 67 -0.11 11.86 7.74
N SER A 68 -0.48 12.30 8.93
CA SER A 68 -0.13 13.62 9.46
C SER A 68 1.35 13.77 9.81
N VAL A 69 2.08 12.67 10.09
CA VAL A 69 3.48 12.70 10.53
C VAL A 69 4.42 11.93 9.59
N ILE A 70 3.90 11.19 8.62
CA ILE A 70 4.69 10.29 7.79
C ILE A 70 5.84 10.98 7.04
N ASN A 71 5.60 12.17 6.46
CA ASN A 71 6.63 12.84 5.67
C ASN A 71 7.76 13.37 6.57
N GLU A 72 7.44 13.83 7.78
CA GLU A 72 8.42 14.23 8.79
C GLU A 72 9.26 13.02 9.26
N ASN A 73 8.60 11.90 9.55
CA ASN A 73 9.27 10.66 9.92
C ASN A 73 10.24 10.18 8.82
N ILE A 74 9.81 10.21 7.57
CA ILE A 74 10.68 9.84 6.44
C ILE A 74 11.90 10.77 6.36
N GLU A 75 11.74 12.08 6.56
CA GLU A 75 12.88 13.01 6.59
C GLU A 75 13.92 12.63 7.65
N LEU A 76 13.48 12.24 8.84
CA LEU A 76 14.38 11.78 9.91
C LEU A 76 15.07 10.46 9.52
N LEU A 77 14.31 9.50 8.98
CA LEU A 77 14.81 8.20 8.54
C LEU A 77 15.80 8.30 7.37
N LEU A 78 15.70 9.33 6.55
CA LEU A 78 16.67 9.57 5.48
C LEU A 78 18.09 9.87 5.98
N ASN A 79 18.26 10.22 7.26
CA ASN A 79 19.56 10.40 7.90
C ASN A 79 20.12 9.11 8.53
N SER A 80 19.37 8.00 8.53
CA SER A 80 19.85 6.68 8.95
C SER A 80 20.36 5.87 7.75
N ASN A 81 21.01 4.73 8.03
CA ASN A 81 21.41 3.76 7.00
C ASN A 81 20.38 2.63 6.82
N ALA A 82 19.30 2.62 7.61
CA ALA A 82 18.29 1.58 7.57
C ALA A 82 17.59 1.51 6.19
N ASN A 83 17.31 0.31 5.72
CA ASN A 83 16.40 0.09 4.61
C ASN A 83 14.97 0.46 5.05
N LEU A 84 14.14 0.96 4.15
CA LEU A 84 12.80 1.45 4.49
C LEU A 84 11.72 0.65 3.77
N ILE A 85 10.72 0.19 4.53
CA ILE A 85 9.46 -0.34 4.00
C ILE A 85 8.36 0.62 4.49
N ILE A 86 7.82 1.43 3.61
CA ILE A 86 6.87 2.50 3.95
C ILE A 86 5.47 2.04 3.55
N GLY A 87 4.65 1.71 4.57
CA GLY A 87 3.28 1.23 4.40
C GLY A 87 2.21 2.25 4.73
N SER A 88 2.61 3.45 5.14
CA SER A 88 1.68 4.52 5.48
C SER A 88 1.12 5.19 4.22
N SER A 89 -0.16 5.54 4.28
CA SER A 89 -0.77 6.44 3.31
C SER A 89 -0.34 7.89 3.60
N GLY A 90 -0.34 8.75 2.58
CA GLY A 90 -0.05 10.18 2.76
C GLY A 90 1.39 10.60 2.47
N VAL A 91 2.23 9.70 1.96
CA VAL A 91 3.53 10.08 1.40
C VAL A 91 3.28 10.97 0.18
N ASN A 92 3.71 12.22 0.24
CA ASN A 92 3.44 13.19 -0.81
C ASN A 92 4.40 13.02 -2.02
N SER A 93 4.04 13.66 -3.15
CA SER A 93 4.79 13.53 -4.41
C SER A 93 6.22 14.07 -4.33
N GLU A 94 6.46 15.10 -3.51
CA GLU A 94 7.79 15.66 -3.27
C GLU A 94 8.66 14.63 -2.53
N MET A 95 8.12 14.00 -1.48
CA MET A 95 8.80 12.95 -0.75
C MET A 95 9.09 11.73 -1.64
N ILE A 96 8.11 11.28 -2.44
CA ILE A 96 8.34 10.20 -3.43
C ILE A 96 9.48 10.56 -4.38
N SER A 97 9.53 11.79 -4.88
CA SER A 97 10.61 12.25 -5.77
C SER A 97 11.97 12.23 -5.07
N LYS A 98 12.04 12.62 -3.81
CA LYS A 98 13.23 12.58 -2.98
C LYS A 98 13.69 11.14 -2.72
N LEU A 99 12.77 10.24 -2.37
CA LEU A 99 13.07 8.82 -2.14
C LEU A 99 13.63 8.11 -3.38
N LYS A 100 13.14 8.46 -4.57
CA LYS A 100 13.64 7.91 -5.85
C LYS A 100 15.12 8.19 -6.10
N THR A 101 15.68 9.25 -5.52
CA THR A 101 17.10 9.60 -5.69
C THR A 101 18.03 8.79 -4.77
N LYS A 102 17.49 8.06 -3.80
CA LYS A 102 18.26 7.24 -2.87
C LYS A 102 18.42 5.84 -3.44
N THR A 103 19.62 5.53 -3.92
CA THR A 103 19.96 4.26 -4.58
C THR A 103 20.95 3.42 -3.78
N ASP A 104 21.42 3.91 -2.65
CA ASP A 104 22.40 3.32 -1.76
C ASP A 104 21.82 2.28 -0.79
N ARG A 105 20.49 2.18 -0.75
CA ARG A 105 19.73 1.27 0.11
C ARG A 105 18.38 0.90 -0.49
N LYS A 106 17.70 -0.07 0.12
CA LYS A 106 16.36 -0.48 -0.29
C LYS A 106 15.32 0.48 0.28
N ILE A 107 14.50 1.05 -0.58
CA ILE A 107 13.34 1.88 -0.21
C ILE A 107 12.11 1.33 -0.93
N ILE A 108 11.18 0.77 -0.17
CA ILE A 108 10.00 0.08 -0.66
C ILE A 108 8.78 0.84 -0.16
N VAL A 109 8.06 1.50 -1.06
CA VAL A 109 6.86 2.29 -0.73
C VAL A 109 5.62 1.53 -1.21
N ILE A 110 4.80 1.08 -0.27
CA ILE A 110 3.58 0.30 -0.54
C ILE A 110 2.37 0.97 0.11
N PRO A 111 1.68 1.86 -0.58
CA PRO A 111 0.51 2.56 -0.02
C PRO A 111 -0.65 1.63 0.33
N ASN A 112 -0.70 0.44 -0.27
CA ASN A 112 -1.72 -0.57 -0.02
C ASN A 112 -1.14 -1.99 -0.16
N PHE A 113 -1.12 -2.74 0.95
CA PHE A 113 -0.63 -4.13 0.99
C PHE A 113 -1.67 -5.17 0.57
N SER A 114 -2.84 -4.79 0.09
CA SER A 114 -3.82 -5.75 -0.42
C SER A 114 -3.34 -6.36 -1.74
N ILE A 115 -3.10 -7.67 -1.75
CA ILE A 115 -2.73 -8.42 -2.97
C ILE A 115 -3.82 -8.30 -4.03
N GLY A 116 -5.10 -8.40 -3.62
CA GLY A 116 -6.22 -8.27 -4.56
C GLY A 116 -6.27 -6.89 -5.22
N SER A 117 -6.00 -5.82 -4.45
CA SER A 117 -5.90 -4.47 -4.99
C SER A 117 -4.72 -4.32 -5.97
N ALA A 118 -3.58 -4.92 -5.64
CA ALA A 118 -2.40 -4.91 -6.51
C ALA A 118 -2.65 -5.62 -7.85
N TYR A 119 -3.25 -6.83 -7.82
CA TYR A 119 -3.64 -7.53 -9.04
C TYR A 119 -4.73 -6.79 -9.81
N GLN A 120 -5.73 -6.22 -9.12
CA GLN A 120 -6.76 -5.42 -9.77
C GLN A 120 -6.14 -4.25 -10.54
N LYS A 121 -5.18 -3.53 -9.95
CA LYS A 121 -4.46 -2.43 -10.61
C LYS A 121 -3.65 -2.93 -11.81
N LEU A 122 -2.90 -4.01 -11.66
CA LEU A 122 -2.08 -4.61 -12.71
C LEU A 122 -2.93 -5.04 -13.91
N PHE A 123 -4.00 -5.81 -13.67
CA PHE A 123 -4.90 -6.26 -14.73
C PHE A 123 -5.69 -5.12 -15.36
N SER A 124 -6.10 -4.13 -14.57
CA SER A 124 -6.79 -2.95 -15.10
C SER A 124 -5.91 -2.18 -16.09
N THR A 125 -4.62 -2.05 -15.80
CA THR A 125 -3.68 -1.39 -16.73
C THR A 125 -3.59 -2.16 -18.05
N THR A 126 -3.46 -3.48 -18.00
CA THR A 126 -3.41 -4.33 -19.20
C THR A 126 -4.73 -4.29 -20.01
N LEU A 127 -5.88 -4.39 -19.33
CA LEU A 127 -7.20 -4.37 -19.98
C LEU A 127 -7.50 -3.02 -20.62
N SER A 128 -7.02 -1.93 -20.04
CA SER A 128 -7.28 -0.57 -20.54
C SER A 128 -6.75 -0.31 -21.97
N GLU A 129 -5.86 -1.15 -22.47
CA GLU A 129 -5.34 -1.07 -23.84
C GLU A 129 -6.33 -1.57 -24.88
N ASN A 130 -7.32 -2.40 -24.47
CA ASN A 130 -8.21 -3.14 -25.36
C ASN A 130 -9.69 -2.82 -25.16
N PHE A 131 -10.04 -1.98 -24.19
CA PHE A 131 -11.41 -1.58 -23.90
C PHE A 131 -11.65 -0.10 -24.16
N TYR A 132 -12.87 0.27 -24.56
CA TYR A 132 -13.23 1.64 -24.93
C TYR A 132 -13.57 2.50 -23.73
N SER A 133 -14.12 1.89 -22.66
CA SER A 133 -14.52 2.62 -21.47
C SER A 133 -14.31 1.81 -20.20
N VAL A 134 -14.16 2.55 -19.09
CA VAL A 134 -13.95 1.99 -17.76
C VAL A 134 -14.68 2.83 -16.72
N ASN A 135 -15.30 2.16 -15.77
CA ASN A 135 -15.82 2.76 -14.54
C ASN A 135 -15.18 2.11 -13.31
N ILE A 136 -15.01 2.89 -12.27
CA ILE A 136 -14.54 2.42 -10.96
C ILE A 136 -15.67 2.61 -9.96
N THR A 137 -16.02 1.57 -9.22
CA THR A 137 -16.99 1.64 -8.11
C THR A 137 -16.28 1.23 -6.83
N GLU A 138 -16.21 2.13 -5.85
CA GLU A 138 -15.61 1.83 -4.55
C GLU A 138 -16.67 1.85 -3.44
N LYS A 139 -16.57 0.93 -2.48
CA LYS A 139 -17.56 0.74 -1.43
C LYS A 139 -16.85 0.60 -0.09
N HIS A 140 -17.24 1.42 0.88
CA HIS A 140 -16.66 1.41 2.22
C HIS A 140 -17.76 1.60 3.27
N HIS A 141 -17.40 1.32 4.52
CA HIS A 141 -18.26 1.57 5.67
C HIS A 141 -18.64 3.05 5.79
N SER A 142 -19.77 3.34 6.42
CA SER A 142 -20.33 4.69 6.53
C SER A 142 -19.43 5.69 7.25
N ASN A 143 -18.53 5.24 8.12
CA ASN A 143 -17.60 6.10 8.87
C ASN A 143 -16.39 6.59 8.04
N LYS A 144 -16.20 6.11 6.78
CA LYS A 144 -15.12 6.59 5.91
C LYS A 144 -15.50 7.95 5.31
N GLN A 145 -14.77 8.98 5.72
CA GLN A 145 -15.07 10.37 5.37
C GLN A 145 -14.61 10.75 3.95
N ASP A 146 -13.45 10.23 3.53
CA ASP A 146 -12.92 10.51 2.19
C ASP A 146 -13.70 9.73 1.12
N ALA A 147 -14.11 10.44 0.08
CA ALA A 147 -14.69 9.90 -1.14
C ALA A 147 -14.23 10.75 -2.34
N PRO A 148 -13.67 10.14 -3.40
CA PRO A 148 -13.36 8.72 -3.52
C PRO A 148 -12.19 8.28 -2.62
N SER A 149 -12.04 6.95 -2.45
CA SER A 149 -10.90 6.38 -1.73
C SER A 149 -9.57 6.66 -2.46
N GLY A 150 -8.48 6.78 -1.69
CA GLY A 150 -7.15 6.97 -2.28
C GLY A 150 -6.75 5.86 -3.27
N THR A 151 -7.16 4.62 -3.03
CA THR A 151 -6.92 3.48 -3.93
C THR A 151 -7.66 3.65 -5.26
N ALA A 152 -8.90 4.13 -5.24
CA ALA A 152 -9.66 4.38 -6.46
C ALA A 152 -9.10 5.56 -7.27
N ILE A 153 -8.67 6.62 -6.60
CA ILE A 153 -7.98 7.76 -7.23
C ILE A 153 -6.67 7.32 -7.88
N ASP A 154 -5.86 6.53 -7.16
CA ASP A 154 -4.59 6.01 -7.66
C ASP A 154 -4.80 5.13 -8.92
N LEU A 155 -5.79 4.23 -8.89
CA LEU A 155 -6.15 3.43 -10.05
C LEU A 155 -6.57 4.31 -11.24
N ALA A 156 -7.48 5.27 -11.04
CA ALA A 156 -7.94 6.16 -12.10
C ALA A 156 -6.79 6.96 -12.75
N ASN A 157 -5.83 7.40 -11.94
CA ASN A 157 -4.64 8.11 -12.42
C ASN A 157 -3.65 7.20 -13.16
N THR A 158 -3.61 5.92 -12.81
CA THR A 158 -2.72 4.94 -13.47
C THR A 158 -3.24 4.56 -14.87
N LEU A 159 -4.56 4.54 -15.07
CA LEU A 159 -5.16 4.21 -16.36
C LEU A 159 -4.91 5.30 -17.41
N PRO A 160 -4.70 4.94 -18.69
CA PRO A 160 -4.45 5.88 -19.78
C PRO A 160 -5.55 6.92 -19.93
N SER A 161 -5.19 8.17 -20.27
CA SER A 161 -6.15 9.27 -20.41
C SER A 161 -7.04 9.18 -21.65
N ASN A 162 -6.74 8.28 -22.58
CA ASN A 162 -7.53 8.03 -23.80
C ASN A 162 -8.70 7.07 -23.60
N ILE A 163 -8.75 6.32 -22.47
CA ILE A 163 -9.92 5.56 -22.10
C ILE A 163 -10.86 6.44 -21.27
N ASN A 164 -12.15 6.46 -21.63
CA ASN A 164 -13.15 7.28 -20.95
C ASN A 164 -14.06 6.41 -20.07
N SER A 165 -14.96 7.04 -19.34
CA SER A 165 -16.05 6.36 -18.64
C SER A 165 -17.32 6.35 -19.46
N HIS A 166 -18.21 5.42 -19.16
CA HIS A 166 -19.59 5.40 -19.59
C HIS A 166 -20.52 5.79 -18.42
N GLU A 167 -21.75 6.13 -18.73
CA GLU A 167 -22.76 6.40 -17.70
C GLU A 167 -23.14 5.08 -17.00
N LYS A 168 -23.36 5.17 -15.69
CA LYS A 168 -23.79 4.06 -14.84
C LYS A 168 -24.93 4.54 -13.96
N ASP A 169 -26.07 3.88 -14.05
CA ASP A 169 -27.21 4.13 -13.19
C ASP A 169 -26.99 3.56 -11.79
N GLY A 170 -27.51 4.25 -10.78
CA GLY A 170 -27.43 3.80 -9.39
C GLY A 170 -27.59 4.93 -8.39
N ASP A 171 -27.82 4.57 -7.14
CA ASP A 171 -27.85 5.48 -6.01
C ASP A 171 -26.47 5.50 -5.35
N PHE A 172 -25.67 6.51 -5.70
CA PHE A 172 -24.29 6.64 -5.23
C PHE A 172 -24.18 7.72 -4.17
N TYR A 173 -23.35 7.51 -3.15
CA TYR A 173 -22.99 8.51 -2.15
C TYR A 173 -22.32 9.72 -2.80
N GLN A 174 -21.41 9.47 -3.76
CA GLN A 174 -20.70 10.50 -4.49
C GLN A 174 -20.22 9.96 -5.84
N ILE A 175 -20.18 10.83 -6.85
CA ILE A 175 -19.58 10.54 -8.16
C ILE A 175 -18.49 11.58 -8.41
N ASN A 176 -17.30 11.13 -8.71
CA ASN A 176 -16.14 11.98 -9.04
C ASN A 176 -15.56 11.59 -10.39
N ASN A 177 -15.03 12.57 -11.12
CA ASN A 177 -14.27 12.30 -12.33
C ASN A 177 -12.79 12.59 -12.07
N VAL A 178 -11.96 11.56 -12.20
CA VAL A 178 -10.51 11.62 -12.02
C VAL A 178 -9.84 11.09 -13.27
N ASN A 179 -8.98 11.87 -13.90
CA ASN A 179 -8.30 11.51 -15.16
C ASN A 179 -9.28 10.95 -16.21
N LYS A 180 -10.46 11.59 -16.39
CA LYS A 180 -11.57 11.19 -17.28
C LYS A 180 -12.26 9.87 -16.91
N LYS A 181 -12.01 9.29 -15.75
CA LYS A 181 -12.69 8.10 -15.22
C LYS A 181 -13.69 8.50 -14.16
N ASN A 182 -14.90 7.97 -14.27
CA ASN A 182 -15.90 8.13 -13.21
C ASN A 182 -15.60 7.13 -12.09
N ILE A 183 -15.55 7.66 -10.88
CA ILE A 183 -15.45 6.90 -9.65
C ILE A 183 -16.77 7.06 -8.91
N TYR A 184 -17.46 5.96 -8.73
CA TYR A 184 -18.74 5.84 -8.03
C TYR A 184 -18.48 5.38 -6.61
N SER A 185 -18.74 6.22 -5.62
CA SER A 185 -18.53 5.91 -4.20
C SER A 185 -19.83 5.47 -3.55
N LEU A 186 -19.79 4.36 -2.79
CA LEU A 186 -20.89 3.91 -1.92
C LEU A 186 -20.42 3.85 -0.46
N ARG A 187 -21.33 4.15 0.45
CA ARG A 187 -21.11 4.10 1.90
C ARG A 187 -22.26 3.34 2.55
N ASP A 188 -21.92 2.23 3.24
CA ASP A 188 -22.89 1.38 3.94
C ASP A 188 -22.10 0.52 4.94
N ASP A 189 -22.62 0.29 6.14
CA ASP A 189 -21.93 -0.46 7.19
C ASP A 189 -21.69 -1.94 6.88
N LYS A 190 -22.36 -2.47 5.86
CA LYS A 190 -22.09 -3.83 5.34
C LYS A 190 -20.77 -3.96 4.58
N PHE A 191 -20.16 -2.84 4.16
CA PHE A 191 -18.90 -2.84 3.43
C PHE A 191 -17.72 -2.59 4.37
N LEU A 192 -16.64 -3.35 4.24
CA LEU A 192 -15.35 -3.02 4.83
C LEU A 192 -14.52 -2.19 3.83
N ALA A 193 -14.14 -2.80 2.73
CA ALA A 193 -13.48 -2.16 1.59
C ALA A 193 -13.68 -3.03 0.36
N GLU A 194 -14.33 -2.50 -0.67
CA GLU A 194 -14.54 -3.18 -1.94
C GLU A 194 -14.23 -2.22 -3.08
N GLN A 195 -13.71 -2.73 -4.18
CA GLN A 195 -13.53 -1.99 -5.41
C GLN A 195 -13.86 -2.87 -6.60
N GLN A 196 -14.70 -2.36 -7.49
CA GLN A 196 -15.08 -2.96 -8.76
C GLN A 196 -14.59 -2.08 -9.90
N VAL A 197 -14.03 -2.69 -10.93
CA VAL A 197 -13.62 -2.02 -12.16
C VAL A 197 -14.36 -2.67 -13.32
N ASP A 198 -15.17 -1.89 -14.00
CA ASP A 198 -16.03 -2.34 -15.11
C ASP A 198 -15.43 -1.83 -16.43
N PHE A 199 -14.93 -2.72 -17.26
CA PHE A 199 -14.47 -2.45 -18.61
C PHE A 199 -15.56 -2.82 -19.61
N VAL A 200 -15.81 -1.96 -20.59
CA VAL A 200 -16.89 -2.15 -21.58
C VAL A 200 -16.40 -1.84 -22.98
N ASN A 201 -16.72 -2.75 -23.91
CA ASN A 201 -16.70 -2.59 -25.35
C ASN A 201 -18.13 -2.65 -25.90
N GLU A 202 -18.29 -2.55 -27.23
CA GLU A 202 -19.59 -2.58 -27.87
C GLU A 202 -20.37 -3.88 -27.62
N TYR A 203 -19.67 -5.03 -27.57
CA TYR A 203 -20.28 -6.37 -27.52
C TYR A 203 -19.88 -7.20 -26.31
N GLU A 204 -19.04 -6.65 -25.41
CA GLU A 204 -18.59 -7.38 -24.24
C GLU A 204 -18.29 -6.45 -23.05
N SER A 205 -18.32 -6.99 -21.87
CA SER A 205 -17.82 -6.35 -20.67
C SER A 205 -16.93 -7.29 -19.86
N PHE A 206 -15.98 -6.72 -19.14
CA PHE A 206 -15.11 -7.45 -18.24
C PHE A 206 -15.05 -6.74 -16.90
N ASN A 207 -15.30 -7.48 -15.82
CA ASN A 207 -15.36 -6.91 -14.46
C ASN A 207 -14.28 -7.52 -13.59
N LEU A 208 -13.61 -6.65 -12.83
CA LEU A 208 -12.66 -7.02 -11.79
C LEU A 208 -13.25 -6.61 -10.43
N ASP A 209 -13.66 -7.59 -9.64
CA ASP A 209 -14.18 -7.37 -8.28
C ASP A 209 -13.12 -7.72 -7.24
N HIS A 210 -12.85 -6.80 -6.33
CA HIS A 210 -12.00 -7.00 -5.18
C HIS A 210 -12.74 -6.64 -3.89
N LYS A 211 -12.68 -7.54 -2.89
CA LYS A 211 -13.32 -7.37 -1.58
C LYS A 211 -12.38 -7.75 -0.46
N VAL A 212 -12.31 -6.90 0.54
CA VAL A 212 -11.59 -7.16 1.78
C VAL A 212 -12.61 -7.50 2.88
N TYR A 213 -12.45 -8.64 3.51
CA TYR A 213 -13.32 -9.09 4.61
C TYR A 213 -12.71 -8.88 6.00
N ASP A 214 -11.36 -8.82 6.06
CA ASP A 214 -10.61 -8.62 7.30
C ASP A 214 -9.29 -7.91 6.98
N ARG A 215 -8.82 -7.05 7.88
CA ARG A 215 -7.52 -6.35 7.75
C ARG A 215 -6.32 -7.30 7.68
N LYS A 216 -6.46 -8.53 8.17
CA LYS A 216 -5.43 -9.58 8.02
C LYS A 216 -5.08 -9.86 6.55
N ALA A 217 -5.96 -9.51 5.60
CA ALA A 217 -5.67 -9.59 4.17
C ALA A 217 -4.39 -8.81 3.78
N TYR A 218 -4.05 -7.75 4.49
CA TYR A 218 -2.83 -6.96 4.24
C TYR A 218 -1.54 -7.70 4.60
N LEU A 219 -1.58 -8.70 5.49
CA LEU A 219 -0.42 -9.55 5.80
C LEU A 219 0.11 -10.31 4.59
N TYR A 220 -0.75 -10.68 3.65
CA TYR A 220 -0.29 -11.37 2.43
C TYR A 220 0.61 -10.48 1.57
N GLY A 221 0.35 -9.18 1.51
CA GLY A 221 1.23 -8.24 0.82
C GLY A 221 2.53 -7.98 1.58
N ILE A 222 2.47 -7.87 2.90
CA ILE A 222 3.67 -7.83 3.76
C ILE A 222 4.52 -9.08 3.51
N LYS A 223 3.90 -10.26 3.51
CA LYS A 223 4.59 -11.51 3.22
C LYS A 223 5.31 -11.47 1.87
N VAL A 224 4.64 -11.02 0.80
CA VAL A 224 5.25 -10.91 -0.54
C VAL A 224 6.47 -10.00 -0.52
N VAL A 225 6.40 -8.85 0.15
CA VAL A 225 7.52 -7.90 0.25
C VAL A 225 8.68 -8.51 1.03
N LEU A 226 8.42 -9.15 2.18
CA LEU A 226 9.47 -9.75 3.00
C LEU A 226 10.08 -11.00 2.36
N ASP A 227 9.28 -11.84 1.68
CA ASP A 227 9.79 -13.03 0.97
C ASP A 227 10.69 -12.65 -0.22
N LEU A 228 10.45 -11.49 -0.84
CA LEU A 228 11.24 -10.98 -1.97
C LEU A 228 12.29 -9.94 -1.54
N TYR A 229 12.41 -9.67 -0.23
CA TYR A 229 13.25 -8.58 0.29
C TYR A 229 14.70 -8.65 -0.21
N SER A 230 15.28 -9.84 -0.27
CA SER A 230 16.66 -10.03 -0.75
C SER A 230 16.83 -9.66 -2.23
N ASP A 231 15.79 -9.86 -3.05
CA ASP A 231 15.80 -9.63 -4.50
C ASP A 231 15.45 -8.17 -4.88
N LEU A 232 14.95 -7.38 -3.91
CA LEU A 232 14.60 -5.97 -4.15
C LEU A 232 15.82 -5.08 -3.96
N GLU A 233 16.05 -4.18 -4.90
CA GLU A 233 17.14 -3.21 -4.87
C GLU A 233 16.61 -1.78 -5.08
N GLY A 234 17.27 -0.79 -4.46
CA GLY A 234 16.98 0.63 -4.61
C GLY A 234 15.52 1.00 -4.29
N PHE A 235 14.94 1.88 -5.11
CA PHE A 235 13.57 2.36 -4.92
C PHE A 235 12.53 1.49 -5.63
N ASN A 236 11.52 1.03 -4.88
CA ASN A 236 10.37 0.27 -5.38
C ASN A 236 9.07 0.95 -4.91
N LEU A 237 8.15 1.19 -5.82
CA LEU A 237 6.86 1.83 -5.54
C LEU A 237 5.71 0.94 -6.01
N GLY A 238 4.78 0.65 -5.11
CA GLY A 238 3.58 -0.13 -5.38
C GLY A 238 3.80 -1.64 -5.30
N LEU A 239 2.87 -2.35 -4.66
CA LEU A 239 2.90 -3.81 -4.54
C LEU A 239 2.72 -4.49 -5.90
N GLU A 240 1.93 -3.88 -6.78
CA GLU A 240 1.70 -4.34 -8.15
C GLU A 240 3.00 -4.48 -8.95
N ASN A 241 3.92 -3.55 -8.80
CA ASN A 241 5.21 -3.59 -9.50
C ASN A 241 6.14 -4.69 -8.95
N ILE A 242 6.07 -4.96 -7.65
CA ILE A 242 6.82 -6.07 -7.04
C ILE A 242 6.25 -7.41 -7.51
N ILE A 243 4.92 -7.54 -7.55
CA ILE A 243 4.24 -8.74 -8.04
C ILE A 243 4.54 -8.95 -9.53
N ALA A 244 4.46 -7.89 -10.35
CA ALA A 244 4.73 -7.97 -11.78
C ALA A 244 6.14 -8.54 -12.07
N LYS A 245 7.16 -8.06 -11.35
CA LYS A 245 8.52 -8.61 -11.44
C LYS A 245 8.58 -10.11 -11.12
N LYS A 246 7.82 -10.56 -10.09
CA LYS A 246 7.79 -11.97 -9.68
C LYS A 246 7.16 -12.90 -10.73
N ILE A 247 6.13 -12.43 -11.44
CA ILE A 247 5.38 -13.23 -12.43
C ILE A 247 5.79 -12.97 -13.88
N ASN A 248 6.83 -12.15 -14.08
CA ASN A 248 7.40 -11.79 -15.40
C ASN A 248 6.36 -11.20 -16.37
N ILE A 249 5.53 -10.27 -15.91
CA ILE A 249 4.60 -9.47 -16.70
C ILE A 249 5.02 -8.00 -16.70
#